data_b7421892504e4b5f90adb50a35600dbf
#
_entry.id   b7421892504e4b5f90adb50a35600dbf
#
_cell.length_a   1.000
_cell.length_b   1.000
_cell.length_c   1.000
_cell.angle_alpha   90.00
_cell.angle_beta   90.00
_cell.angle_gamma   90.00
#
_symmetry.space_group_name_H-M   'P 1'
#
loop_
_entity.id
_entity.type
_entity.pdbx_description
1 polymer ?
#
loop_
_entity_poly.entity_id
_entity_poly.type
_entity_poly.pdbx_seq_one_letter_code
_entity_poly.pdbx_strand_id
1 'polypeptide(L)'
;MNVSPNRWEFLLQSLRDLDNSLVQLGSRLFVIKGRPVDILPSLFKEWDITRLSFEPDCEPDCKARDMVITNLAQQAGIEVINRVSHTLYDPETLLMSAGGRVPLQIDAFKELVLLQGRPEMPVATVDRKQFGSCTTPVGEDHKKRFGVPTLEEIVLHKPLTVSSRFYGGGEREALLRLEKALQQVNGLAYCLERNT
;
A
#
# COMPACT_ATOMS: atom_id res chain seq x y z
N MET A 1 -13.54 2.93 15.29
CA MET A 1 -13.55 3.98 14.24
C MET A 1 -14.69 3.71 13.28
N ASN A 2 -15.59 4.68 13.05
CA ASN A 2 -16.60 4.56 12.01
C ASN A 2 -15.98 4.96 10.67
N VAL A 3 -15.56 3.99 9.88
CA VAL A 3 -15.06 4.20 8.52
C VAL A 3 -16.26 4.44 7.60
N SER A 4 -16.22 5.48 6.76
CA SER A 4 -17.32 5.78 5.84
C SER A 4 -17.46 4.71 4.74
N PRO A 5 -18.66 4.50 4.19
CA PRO A 5 -18.90 3.56 3.10
C PRO A 5 -18.01 3.81 1.89
N ASN A 6 -17.78 5.08 1.54
CA ASN A 6 -16.94 5.45 0.41
C ASN A 6 -15.48 5.01 0.60
N ARG A 7 -14.95 5.07 1.83
CA ARG A 7 -13.59 4.60 2.13
C ARG A 7 -13.49 3.09 1.99
N TRP A 8 -14.50 2.35 2.46
CA TRP A 8 -14.55 0.90 2.29
C TRP A 8 -14.65 0.53 0.80
N GLU A 9 -15.54 1.16 0.05
CA GLU A 9 -15.67 0.87 -1.39
C GLU A 9 -14.39 1.19 -2.15
N PHE A 10 -13.72 2.32 -1.83
CA PHE A 10 -12.42 2.66 -2.40
C PHE A 10 -11.37 1.57 -2.13
N LEU A 11 -11.27 1.10 -0.87
CA LEU A 11 -10.35 0.04 -0.49
C LEU A 11 -10.64 -1.26 -1.25
N LEU A 12 -11.91 -1.67 -1.28
CA LEU A 12 -12.32 -2.91 -1.95
C LEU A 12 -12.05 -2.88 -3.46
N GLN A 13 -12.28 -1.75 -4.11
CA GLN A 13 -11.94 -1.57 -5.53
C GLN A 13 -10.43 -1.63 -5.75
N SER A 14 -9.64 -1.00 -4.88
CA SER A 14 -8.18 -1.06 -4.94
C SER A 14 -7.66 -2.48 -4.76
N LEU A 15 -8.21 -3.26 -3.83
CA LEU A 15 -7.84 -4.66 -3.63
C LEU A 15 -8.22 -5.54 -4.83
N ARG A 16 -9.39 -5.31 -5.45
CA ARG A 16 -9.80 -6.02 -6.68
C ARG A 16 -8.88 -5.71 -7.85
N ASP A 17 -8.48 -4.45 -8.00
CA ASP A 17 -7.56 -4.04 -9.05
C ASP A 17 -6.17 -4.67 -8.87
N LEU A 18 -5.67 -4.71 -7.64
CA LEU A 18 -4.43 -5.40 -7.28
C LEU A 18 -4.51 -6.91 -7.54
N ASP A 19 -5.60 -7.59 -7.14
CA ASP A 19 -5.77 -9.03 -7.42
C ASP A 19 -5.77 -9.30 -8.93
N ASN A 20 -6.45 -8.47 -9.72
CA ASN A 20 -6.44 -8.58 -11.18
C ASN A 20 -5.03 -8.43 -11.77
N SER A 21 -4.22 -7.52 -11.25
CA SER A 21 -2.83 -7.34 -11.67
C SER A 21 -1.97 -8.55 -11.29
N LEU A 22 -2.14 -9.10 -10.09
CA LEU A 22 -1.45 -10.31 -9.63
C LEU A 22 -1.83 -11.54 -10.45
N VAL A 23 -3.10 -11.68 -10.85
CA VAL A 23 -3.55 -12.76 -11.75
C VAL A 23 -2.79 -12.72 -13.08
N GLN A 24 -2.57 -11.56 -13.67
CA GLN A 24 -1.78 -11.41 -14.90
C GLN A 24 -0.32 -11.85 -14.71
N LEU A 25 0.23 -11.70 -13.51
CA LEU A 25 1.55 -12.17 -13.14
C LEU A 25 1.60 -13.66 -12.75
N GLY A 26 0.44 -14.34 -12.72
CA GLY A 26 0.32 -15.75 -12.33
C GLY A 26 0.22 -15.99 -10.82
N SER A 27 -0.14 -14.98 -10.06
CA SER A 27 -0.34 -15.04 -8.61
C SER A 27 -1.74 -14.56 -8.20
N ARG A 28 -1.98 -14.39 -6.91
CA ARG A 28 -3.25 -13.95 -6.35
C ARG A 28 -3.02 -13.08 -5.10
N LEU A 29 -3.99 -12.21 -4.83
CA LEU A 29 -4.09 -11.52 -3.56
C LEU A 29 -4.82 -12.41 -2.54
N PHE A 30 -4.28 -12.50 -1.33
CA PHE A 30 -4.89 -13.18 -0.19
C PHE A 30 -5.44 -12.13 0.77
N VAL A 31 -6.75 -11.97 0.82
CA VAL A 31 -7.40 -11.06 1.77
C VAL A 31 -7.76 -11.83 3.03
N ILE A 32 -7.17 -11.43 4.14
CA ILE A 32 -7.32 -12.11 5.42
C ILE A 32 -7.92 -11.13 6.42
N LYS A 33 -9.02 -11.53 7.06
CA LYS A 33 -9.72 -10.72 8.05
C LYS A 33 -9.31 -11.13 9.46
N GLY A 34 -8.85 -10.17 10.25
CA GLY A 34 -8.55 -10.33 11.66
C GLY A 34 -7.37 -9.50 12.11
N ARG A 35 -6.95 -9.67 13.38
CA ARG A 35 -5.77 -8.99 13.88
C ARG A 35 -4.52 -9.71 13.40
N PRO A 36 -3.56 -9.01 12.79
CA PRO A 36 -2.34 -9.65 12.25
C PRO A 36 -1.59 -10.48 13.28
N VAL A 37 -1.49 -9.99 14.53
CA VAL A 37 -0.79 -10.68 15.62
C VAL A 37 -1.40 -12.03 16.01
N ASP A 38 -2.71 -12.20 15.80
CA ASP A 38 -3.43 -13.43 16.11
C ASP A 38 -3.38 -14.45 14.96
N ILE A 39 -3.30 -13.96 13.74
CA ILE A 39 -3.45 -14.76 12.51
C ILE A 39 -2.10 -15.18 11.93
N LEU A 40 -1.13 -14.27 11.88
CA LEU A 40 0.15 -14.52 11.23
C LEU A 40 0.88 -15.78 11.75
N PRO A 41 0.89 -16.09 13.08
CA PRO A 41 1.57 -17.30 13.56
C PRO A 41 1.04 -18.60 12.98
N SER A 42 -0.26 -18.67 12.69
CA SER A 42 -0.86 -19.85 12.03
C SER A 42 -0.51 -19.92 10.56
N LEU A 43 -0.52 -18.77 9.86
CA LEU A 43 -0.15 -18.69 8.46
C LEU A 43 1.33 -18.97 8.23
N PHE A 44 2.20 -18.57 9.12
CA PHE A 44 3.63 -18.89 9.06
C PHE A 44 3.87 -20.39 8.95
N LYS A 45 3.11 -21.17 9.73
CA LYS A 45 3.19 -22.64 9.72
C LYS A 45 2.44 -23.27 8.53
N GLU A 46 1.22 -22.79 8.26
CA GLU A 46 0.36 -23.36 7.20
C GLU A 46 1.00 -23.18 5.81
N TRP A 47 1.67 -22.08 5.58
CA TRP A 47 2.25 -21.74 4.28
C TRP A 47 3.77 -21.87 4.21
N ASP A 48 4.38 -22.41 5.25
CA ASP A 48 5.84 -22.59 5.36
C ASP A 48 6.60 -21.30 5.00
N ILE A 49 6.19 -20.19 5.62
CA ILE A 49 6.74 -18.86 5.33
C ILE A 49 8.18 -18.78 5.80
N THR A 50 9.08 -18.42 4.90
CA THR A 50 10.51 -18.20 5.19
C THR A 50 10.87 -16.72 5.29
N ARG A 51 10.07 -15.84 4.67
CA ARG A 51 10.30 -14.40 4.65
C ARG A 51 9.01 -13.63 4.84
N LEU A 52 9.06 -12.60 5.67
CA LEU A 52 7.98 -11.63 5.85
C LEU A 52 8.48 -10.25 5.44
N SER A 53 7.80 -9.63 4.48
CA SER A 53 8.09 -8.26 4.10
C SER A 53 6.87 -7.39 4.32
N PHE A 54 7.07 -6.24 4.94
CA PHE A 54 6.04 -5.22 5.08
C PHE A 54 6.68 -3.84 5.20
N GLU A 55 5.88 -2.82 4.96
CA GLU A 55 6.30 -1.43 5.10
C GLU A 55 6.08 -0.97 6.55
N PRO A 56 7.11 -0.44 7.24
CA PRO A 56 6.96 0.08 8.59
C PRO A 56 6.15 1.37 8.56
N ASP A 57 5.27 1.52 9.55
CA ASP A 57 4.46 2.72 9.71
C ASP A 57 5.06 3.64 10.79
N CYS A 58 4.89 4.96 10.64
CA CYS A 58 5.39 5.93 11.60
C CYS A 58 4.41 6.20 12.75
N GLU A 59 3.14 5.81 12.65
CA GLU A 59 2.15 6.00 13.71
C GLU A 59 2.47 5.12 14.94
N PRO A 60 2.34 5.64 16.17
CA PRO A 60 2.73 4.91 17.38
C PRO A 60 2.08 3.53 17.54
N ASP A 61 0.77 3.43 17.30
CA ASP A 61 0.03 2.16 17.40
C ASP A 61 0.46 1.16 16.33
N CYS A 62 0.77 1.67 15.14
CA CYS A 62 1.29 0.86 14.03
C CYS A 62 2.70 0.37 14.32
N LYS A 63 3.59 1.22 14.83
CA LYS A 63 4.94 0.82 15.28
C LYS A 63 4.89 -0.26 16.34
N ALA A 64 4.00 -0.14 17.32
CA ALA A 64 3.83 -1.16 18.36
C ALA A 64 3.37 -2.49 17.78
N ARG A 65 2.40 -2.47 16.86
CA ARG A 65 1.94 -3.65 16.12
C ARG A 65 3.07 -4.28 15.31
N ASP A 66 3.80 -3.49 14.54
CA ASP A 66 4.87 -3.95 13.65
C ASP A 66 6.02 -4.58 14.43
N MET A 67 6.34 -4.04 15.62
CA MET A 67 7.31 -4.62 16.54
C MET A 67 6.87 -6.01 17.03
N VAL A 68 5.60 -6.17 17.41
CA VAL A 68 5.07 -7.48 17.84
C VAL A 68 5.12 -8.50 16.71
N ILE A 69 4.73 -8.10 15.49
CA ILE A 69 4.77 -8.96 14.30
C ILE A 69 6.21 -9.38 13.98
N THR A 70 7.16 -8.45 14.02
CA THR A 70 8.59 -8.73 13.81
C THR A 70 9.11 -9.77 14.81
N ASN A 71 8.80 -9.59 16.09
CA ASN A 71 9.22 -10.54 17.13
C ASN A 71 8.62 -11.94 16.91
N LEU A 72 7.33 -12.03 16.55
CA LEU A 72 6.66 -13.31 16.26
C LEU A 72 7.30 -14.01 15.05
N ALA A 73 7.62 -13.28 14.01
CA ALA A 73 8.29 -13.82 12.82
C ALA A 73 9.70 -14.32 13.14
N GLN A 74 10.50 -13.54 13.88
CA GLN A 74 11.85 -13.91 14.30
C GLN A 74 11.85 -15.15 15.21
N GLN A 75 10.92 -15.26 16.15
CA GLN A 75 10.75 -16.45 16.99
C GLN A 75 10.38 -17.70 16.19
N ALA A 76 9.71 -17.52 15.05
CA ALA A 76 9.39 -18.61 14.12
C ALA A 76 10.53 -18.91 13.13
N GLY A 77 11.69 -18.23 13.22
CA GLY A 77 12.82 -18.41 12.31
C GLY A 77 12.62 -17.76 10.94
N ILE A 78 11.70 -16.79 10.82
CA ILE A 78 11.35 -16.12 9.58
C ILE A 78 12.20 -14.84 9.42
N GLU A 79 12.79 -14.67 8.26
CA GLU A 79 13.50 -13.43 7.90
C GLU A 79 12.50 -12.28 7.73
N VAL A 80 12.73 -11.14 8.40
CA VAL A 80 11.89 -9.96 8.28
C VAL A 80 12.62 -8.89 7.46
N ILE A 81 11.96 -8.41 6.41
CA ILE A 81 12.48 -7.38 5.51
C ILE A 81 11.54 -6.18 5.52
N ASN A 82 12.03 -5.06 6.03
CA ASN A 82 11.31 -3.80 6.06
C ASN A 82 11.89 -2.83 5.03
N ARG A 83 11.02 -2.19 4.26
CA ARG A 83 11.40 -1.15 3.29
C ARG A 83 10.41 0.00 3.35
N VAL A 84 10.93 1.21 3.43
CA VAL A 84 10.11 2.44 3.32
C VAL A 84 9.95 2.76 1.83
N SER A 85 8.72 2.87 1.35
CA SER A 85 8.42 3.13 -0.05
C SER A 85 7.29 4.13 -0.29
N HIS A 86 6.48 4.44 0.72
CA HIS A 86 5.35 5.36 0.58
C HIS A 86 5.73 6.84 0.76
N THR A 87 6.96 7.12 1.22
CA THR A 87 7.52 8.46 1.35
C THR A 87 8.68 8.65 0.39
N LEU A 88 8.86 9.88 -0.11
CA LEU A 88 9.93 10.22 -1.07
C LEU A 88 11.33 10.00 -0.48
N TYR A 89 11.47 10.23 0.82
CA TYR A 89 12.68 9.97 1.61
C TYR A 89 12.28 9.20 2.87
N ASP A 90 13.19 8.38 3.37
CA ASP A 90 13.01 7.68 4.64
C ASP A 90 12.91 8.67 5.80
N PRO A 91 11.77 8.70 6.54
CA PRO A 91 11.57 9.62 7.65
C PRO A 91 12.59 9.47 8.78
N GLU A 92 13.11 8.26 9.03
CA GLU A 92 14.11 8.03 10.06
C GLU A 92 15.47 8.61 9.66
N THR A 93 15.84 8.46 8.40
CA THR A 93 17.06 9.08 7.85
C THR A 93 16.98 10.60 7.92
N LEU A 94 15.83 11.20 7.58
CA LEU A 94 15.60 12.64 7.72
C LEU A 94 15.70 13.09 9.18
N LEU A 95 15.11 12.35 10.10
CA LEU A 95 15.13 12.67 11.53
C LEU A 95 16.56 12.60 12.10
N MET A 96 17.34 11.60 11.72
CA MET A 96 18.75 11.48 12.11
C MET A 96 19.58 12.66 11.56
N SER A 97 19.38 13.03 10.29
CA SER A 97 20.05 14.17 9.66
C SER A 97 19.70 15.51 10.34
N ALA A 98 18.52 15.59 10.94
CA ALA A 98 18.05 16.74 11.73
C ALA A 98 18.53 16.70 13.21
N GLY A 99 19.43 15.81 13.58
CA GLY A 99 19.88 15.66 14.97
C GLY A 99 18.82 15.12 15.91
N GLY A 100 17.90 14.29 15.40
CA GLY A 100 16.84 13.66 16.18
C GLY A 100 15.65 14.56 16.50
N ARG A 101 15.55 15.75 15.91
CA ARG A 101 14.47 16.71 16.13
C ARG A 101 13.75 17.05 14.83
N VAL A 102 12.45 16.92 14.81
CA VAL A 102 11.63 17.30 13.65
C VAL A 102 11.70 18.82 13.45
N PRO A 103 12.06 19.32 12.24
CA PRO A 103 12.00 20.74 11.93
C PRO A 103 10.57 21.26 12.03
N LEU A 104 10.34 22.32 12.80
CA LEU A 104 9.01 22.94 12.98
C LEU A 104 8.70 24.00 11.90
N GLN A 105 9.74 24.50 11.23
CA GLN A 105 9.62 25.50 10.17
C GLN A 105 9.74 24.84 8.81
N ILE A 106 8.88 25.23 7.87
CA ILE A 106 8.85 24.66 6.53
C ILE A 106 10.17 24.88 5.77
N ASP A 107 10.83 26.00 5.97
CA ASP A 107 12.07 26.29 5.27
C ASP A 107 13.24 25.44 5.81
N ALA A 108 13.33 25.24 7.13
CA ALA A 108 14.27 24.31 7.71
C ALA A 108 14.03 22.84 7.23
N PHE A 109 12.76 22.45 7.05
CA PHE A 109 12.44 21.16 6.47
C PHE A 109 12.88 21.05 5.01
N LYS A 110 12.64 22.10 4.20
CA LYS A 110 13.10 22.13 2.80
C LYS A 110 14.63 22.02 2.69
N GLU A 111 15.36 22.75 3.52
CA GLU A 111 16.83 22.66 3.57
C GLU A 111 17.28 21.25 3.91
N LEU A 112 16.66 20.61 4.92
CA LEU A 112 16.94 19.25 5.30
C LEU A 112 16.71 18.26 4.13
N VAL A 113 15.61 18.41 3.40
CA VAL A 113 15.29 17.59 2.23
C VAL A 113 16.29 17.82 1.09
N LEU A 114 16.69 19.06 0.84
CA LEU A 114 17.71 19.38 -0.18
C LEU A 114 19.06 18.74 0.10
N LEU A 115 19.43 18.59 1.37
CA LEU A 115 20.67 17.91 1.79
C LEU A 115 20.66 16.41 1.49
N GLN A 116 19.49 15.78 1.36
CA GLN A 116 19.40 14.36 1.00
C GLN A 116 19.71 14.09 -0.48
N GLY A 117 19.77 15.14 -1.30
CA GLY A 117 19.98 15.01 -2.74
C GLY A 117 18.70 14.60 -3.49
N ARG A 118 18.87 13.98 -4.67
CA ARG A 118 17.73 13.51 -5.46
C ARG A 118 17.18 12.21 -4.91
N PRO A 119 15.83 12.06 -4.88
CA PRO A 119 15.24 10.78 -4.50
C PRO A 119 15.67 9.66 -5.45
N GLU A 120 15.62 8.43 -4.95
CA GLU A 120 15.87 7.25 -5.78
C GLU A 120 14.90 7.17 -6.95
N MET A 121 15.39 6.67 -8.07
CA MET A 121 14.51 6.44 -9.22
C MET A 121 13.55 5.31 -8.93
N PRO A 122 12.28 5.41 -9.39
CA PRO A 122 11.34 4.32 -9.26
C PRO A 122 11.88 3.02 -9.84
N VAL A 123 11.64 1.92 -9.15
CA VAL A 123 11.99 0.59 -9.67
C VAL A 123 11.13 0.24 -10.89
N ALA A 124 11.67 -0.57 -11.79
CA ALA A 124 10.94 -1.03 -12.95
C ALA A 124 9.72 -1.87 -12.53
N THR A 125 8.67 -1.82 -13.34
CA THR A 125 7.48 -2.67 -13.14
C THR A 125 7.88 -4.14 -13.20
N VAL A 126 7.42 -4.92 -12.22
CA VAL A 126 7.68 -6.35 -12.14
C VAL A 126 7.00 -7.07 -13.29
N ASP A 127 7.73 -7.92 -13.99
CA ASP A 127 7.20 -8.80 -15.02
C ASP A 127 6.97 -10.24 -14.49
N ARG A 128 6.27 -11.05 -15.28
CA ARG A 128 5.97 -12.43 -14.90
C ARG A 128 7.23 -13.29 -14.71
N LYS A 129 8.33 -12.99 -15.38
CA LYS A 129 9.58 -13.75 -15.26
C LYS A 129 10.28 -13.45 -13.94
N GLN A 130 10.21 -12.19 -13.49
CA GLN A 130 10.77 -11.75 -12.22
C GLN A 130 9.97 -12.26 -11.02
N PHE A 131 8.66 -12.55 -11.20
CA PHE A 131 7.80 -13.05 -10.13
C PHE A 131 8.19 -14.46 -9.67
N GLY A 132 8.97 -15.18 -10.46
CA GLY A 132 9.55 -16.47 -10.11
C GLY A 132 8.54 -17.63 -10.09
N SER A 133 9.01 -18.77 -9.60
CA SER A 133 8.22 -20.00 -9.45
C SER A 133 7.74 -20.21 -8.01
N CYS A 134 7.51 -19.14 -7.24
CA CYS A 134 6.98 -19.29 -5.89
C CYS A 134 5.63 -19.98 -5.96
N THR A 135 5.52 -21.16 -5.36
CA THR A 135 4.26 -21.88 -5.22
C THR A 135 3.37 -21.13 -4.25
N THR A 136 2.48 -20.33 -4.82
CA THR A 136 1.43 -19.69 -4.03
C THR A 136 0.40 -20.78 -3.64
N PRO A 137 -0.04 -20.89 -2.39
CA PRO A 137 -1.01 -21.91 -1.96
C PRO A 137 -2.43 -21.55 -2.45
N VAL A 138 -2.61 -21.43 -3.77
CA VAL A 138 -3.89 -21.12 -4.39
C VAL A 138 -4.66 -22.41 -4.59
N GLY A 139 -5.66 -22.66 -3.73
CA GLY A 139 -6.60 -23.74 -3.86
C GLY A 139 -7.82 -23.37 -4.73
N GLU A 140 -8.64 -24.36 -5.11
CA GLU A 140 -9.89 -24.15 -5.84
C GLU A 140 -10.88 -23.26 -5.06
N ASP A 141 -10.81 -23.28 -3.74
CA ASP A 141 -11.61 -22.47 -2.82
C ASP A 141 -11.03 -21.10 -2.50
N HIS A 142 -9.94 -20.67 -3.17
CA HIS A 142 -9.24 -19.42 -2.88
C HIS A 142 -10.19 -18.22 -2.80
N LYS A 143 -11.07 -18.08 -3.80
CA LYS A 143 -12.02 -16.97 -3.86
C LYS A 143 -12.94 -16.92 -2.63
N LYS A 144 -13.32 -18.07 -2.10
CA LYS A 144 -14.18 -18.18 -0.90
C LYS A 144 -13.43 -17.88 0.39
N ARG A 145 -12.19 -18.33 0.50
CA ARG A 145 -11.38 -18.20 1.73
C ARG A 145 -10.62 -16.88 1.82
N PHE A 146 -10.10 -16.40 0.69
CA PHE A 146 -9.14 -15.30 0.62
C PHE A 146 -9.46 -14.25 -0.44
N GLY A 147 -10.63 -14.32 -1.07
CA GLY A 147 -11.05 -13.34 -2.06
C GLY A 147 -11.36 -11.99 -1.42
N VAL A 148 -11.40 -10.95 -2.27
CA VAL A 148 -11.80 -9.61 -1.84
C VAL A 148 -13.28 -9.64 -1.46
N PRO A 149 -13.65 -9.29 -0.23
CA PRO A 149 -15.03 -9.33 0.23
C PRO A 149 -15.89 -8.25 -0.46
N THR A 150 -17.19 -8.38 -0.34
CA THR A 150 -18.15 -7.34 -0.73
C THR A 150 -18.29 -6.29 0.38
N LEU A 151 -18.88 -5.14 0.02
CA LEU A 151 -19.15 -4.09 1.00
C LEU A 151 -20.13 -4.57 2.08
N GLU A 152 -21.14 -5.36 1.68
CA GLU A 152 -22.14 -5.94 2.57
C GLU A 152 -21.53 -6.91 3.58
N GLU A 153 -20.54 -7.70 3.19
CA GLU A 153 -19.81 -8.63 4.07
C GLU A 153 -18.96 -7.92 5.13
N ILE A 154 -18.52 -6.69 4.85
CA ILE A 154 -17.73 -5.89 5.81
C ILE A 154 -18.63 -5.13 6.77
N VAL A 155 -19.72 -4.54 6.26
CA VAL A 155 -20.56 -3.61 7.02
C VAL A 155 -21.89 -4.26 7.34
N LEU A 156 -21.86 -5.10 8.36
CA LEU A 156 -22.91 -6.05 8.74
C LEU A 156 -24.29 -5.46 9.11
N HIS A 157 -24.53 -4.14 9.21
CA HIS A 157 -25.81 -3.65 9.80
C HIS A 157 -26.34 -2.29 9.35
N LYS A 158 -25.92 -1.71 8.22
CA LYS A 158 -26.52 -0.46 7.72
C LYS A 158 -26.68 -0.47 6.20
N PRO A 159 -27.82 -0.03 5.66
CA PRO A 159 -27.91 0.27 4.23
C PRO A 159 -26.91 1.40 3.93
N LEU A 160 -25.90 1.09 3.13
CA LEU A 160 -24.82 2.00 2.81
C LEU A 160 -25.10 2.63 1.45
N THR A 161 -25.31 3.93 1.44
CA THR A 161 -25.38 4.70 0.20
C THR A 161 -23.97 5.23 -0.11
N VAL A 162 -23.38 4.72 -1.17
CA VAL A 162 -22.13 5.29 -1.73
C VAL A 162 -22.50 6.61 -2.41
N SER A 163 -21.78 7.68 -2.07
CA SER A 163 -22.04 9.00 -2.64
C SER A 163 -21.81 9.01 -4.15
N SER A 164 -22.63 9.77 -4.88
CA SER A 164 -22.45 10.01 -6.33
C SER A 164 -21.13 10.73 -6.67
N ARG A 165 -20.47 11.37 -5.70
CA ARG A 165 -19.15 11.99 -5.82
C ARG A 165 -18.03 11.06 -5.33
N PHE A 166 -18.15 9.80 -5.60
CA PHE A 166 -17.18 8.80 -5.21
C PHE A 166 -16.02 8.74 -6.23
N TYR A 167 -14.80 8.69 -5.72
CA TYR A 167 -13.63 8.41 -6.54
C TYR A 167 -13.36 6.92 -6.56
N GLY A 168 -13.31 6.31 -7.74
CA GLY A 168 -12.98 4.90 -7.90
C GLY A 168 -11.59 4.58 -7.35
N GLY A 169 -11.46 3.42 -6.71
CA GLY A 169 -10.20 2.89 -6.20
C GLY A 169 -9.46 2.08 -7.27
N GLY A 170 -8.16 1.89 -7.08
CA GLY A 170 -7.28 1.09 -7.92
C GLY A 170 -6.27 1.91 -8.72
N GLU A 171 -5.12 1.30 -9.00
CA GLU A 171 -4.01 1.92 -9.71
C GLU A 171 -4.38 2.34 -11.12
N ARG A 172 -5.09 1.47 -11.85
CA ARG A 172 -5.53 1.77 -13.23
C ARG A 172 -6.42 3.00 -13.29
N GLU A 173 -7.37 3.13 -12.37
CA GLU A 173 -8.23 4.32 -12.30
C GLU A 173 -7.43 5.57 -11.91
N ALA A 174 -6.48 5.44 -10.99
CA ALA A 174 -5.61 6.53 -10.59
C ALA A 174 -4.74 7.03 -11.75
N LEU A 175 -4.14 6.13 -12.52
CA LEU A 175 -3.31 6.47 -13.69
C LEU A 175 -4.14 7.13 -14.79
N LEU A 176 -5.34 6.64 -15.10
CA LEU A 176 -6.25 7.26 -16.07
C LEU A 176 -6.63 8.68 -15.65
N ARG A 177 -6.85 8.94 -14.39
CA ARG A 177 -7.14 10.28 -13.88
C ARG A 177 -5.94 11.20 -13.93
N LEU A 178 -4.76 10.69 -13.57
CA LEU A 178 -3.52 11.44 -13.67
C LEU A 178 -3.27 11.87 -15.12
N GLU A 179 -3.41 10.95 -16.07
CA GLU A 179 -3.25 11.24 -17.49
C GLU A 179 -4.21 12.34 -17.96
N LYS A 180 -5.50 12.22 -17.61
CA LYS A 180 -6.50 13.26 -17.94
C LYS A 180 -6.17 14.61 -17.32
N ALA A 181 -5.72 14.63 -16.06
CA ALA A 181 -5.33 15.88 -15.41
C ALA A 181 -4.11 16.52 -16.08
N LEU A 182 -3.10 15.75 -16.45
CA LEU A 182 -1.92 16.24 -17.14
C LEU A 182 -2.27 16.78 -18.54
N GLN A 183 -3.16 16.12 -19.28
CA GLN A 183 -3.65 16.62 -20.57
C GLN A 183 -4.35 17.97 -20.43
N GLN A 184 -5.16 18.15 -19.38
CA GLN A 184 -5.82 19.43 -19.10
C GLN A 184 -4.84 20.54 -18.75
N VAL A 185 -3.83 20.25 -17.91
CA VAL A 185 -2.78 21.22 -17.54
C VAL A 185 -1.94 21.61 -18.74
N ASN A 186 -1.53 20.65 -19.57
CA ASN A 186 -0.78 20.92 -20.78
C ASN A 186 -1.60 21.75 -21.81
N GLY A 187 -2.90 21.47 -21.91
CA GLY A 187 -3.81 22.28 -22.73
C GLY A 187 -3.94 23.73 -22.27
N LEU A 188 -4.00 23.94 -20.93
CA LEU A 188 -4.02 25.29 -20.36
C LEU A 188 -2.70 26.04 -20.55
N ALA A 189 -1.55 25.37 -20.36
CA ALA A 189 -0.23 25.97 -20.61
C ALA A 189 -0.09 26.42 -22.09
N TYR A 190 -0.50 25.54 -23.02
CA TYR A 190 -0.48 25.85 -24.44
C TYR A 190 -1.40 27.05 -24.82
N CYS A 191 -2.56 27.18 -24.15
CA CYS A 191 -3.45 28.33 -24.36
C CYS A 191 -2.87 29.62 -23.78
N LEU A 192 -2.14 29.56 -22.68
CA LEU A 192 -1.50 30.74 -22.07
C LEU A 192 -0.32 31.26 -22.91
N GLU A 193 0.49 30.36 -23.47
CA GLU A 193 1.61 30.73 -24.35
C GLU A 193 1.17 31.35 -25.69
N ARG A 194 -0.05 31.07 -26.16
CA ARG A 194 -0.59 31.66 -27.40
C ARG A 194 -1.22 33.04 -27.23
N ASN A 195 -1.50 33.45 -26.00
CA ASN A 195 -2.13 34.75 -25.69
C ASN A 195 -1.13 35.78 -25.13
N THR A 196 0.14 35.49 -25.16
CA THR A 196 1.27 36.40 -24.92
C THR A 196 2.01 36.67 -26.21
#